data_35b005453bee7da04b268a1500b1aa82
#
_entry.id   35b005453bee7da04b268a1500b1aa82
#
_cell.length_a   1.000
_cell.length_b   1.000
_cell.length_c   1.000
_cell.angle_alpha   90.00
_cell.angle_beta   90.00
_cell.angle_gamma   90.00
#
_symmetry.space_group_name_H-M   'P 1'
#
loop_
_entity.id
_entity.type
_entity.pdbx_description
1 polymer ?
#
loop_
_entity_poly.entity_id
_entity_poly.type
_entity_poly.pdbx_seq_one_letter_code
_entity_poly.pdbx_strand_id
1 'polypeptide(L)'
;MRCVCIAGFFLGSFAAAATSSLIEMSPPMRGLTLETLRDMFEEVHSGHPHHAIDIPEPTGTPVRAVVPGTIRKLFLSKPGGNTIYLFDEMGAYCYYYAHLDGYAKGLHEGMRVENGAIVGFVGSTGNADPRAPHLHFAIFELGPEKLWWQGTPVDPYPSLVAAVKRAK
;
A
#
# COMPACT_ATOMS: atom_id res chain seq x y z
N MET A 1 -65.86 8.97 19.49
CA MET A 1 -64.64 8.14 19.54
C MET A 1 -64.05 8.10 18.12
N ARG A 2 -62.97 8.81 17.88
CA ARG A 2 -62.27 8.83 16.60
C ARG A 2 -60.91 8.14 16.81
N CYS A 3 -60.72 6.98 16.13
CA CYS A 3 -59.46 6.26 16.12
C CYS A 3 -58.48 6.94 15.16
N VAL A 4 -57.33 7.38 15.66
CA VAL A 4 -56.24 7.93 14.84
C VAL A 4 -55.24 6.76 14.60
N CYS A 5 -55.16 6.28 13.37
CA CYS A 5 -54.11 5.35 12.94
C CYS A 5 -52.82 6.15 12.70
N ILE A 6 -51.81 5.90 13.51
CA ILE A 6 -50.45 6.40 13.29
C ILE A 6 -49.73 5.40 12.36
N ALA A 7 -49.49 5.82 11.10
CA ALA A 7 -48.66 5.08 10.19
C ALA A 7 -47.19 5.33 10.53
N GLY A 8 -46.51 4.31 11.05
CA GLY A 8 -45.08 4.36 11.30
C GLY A 8 -44.29 4.26 9.98
N PHE A 9 -43.61 5.35 9.61
CA PHE A 9 -42.61 5.34 8.54
C PHE A 9 -41.34 4.64 9.03
N PHE A 10 -41.09 3.42 8.57
CA PHE A 10 -39.80 2.79 8.69
C PHE A 10 -38.83 3.42 7.66
N LEU A 11 -37.99 4.32 8.12
CA LEU A 11 -36.81 4.78 7.37
C LEU A 11 -35.78 3.65 7.37
N GLY A 12 -35.81 2.84 6.31
CA GLY A 12 -34.74 1.89 6.04
C GLY A 12 -33.45 2.65 5.74
N SER A 13 -32.49 2.60 6.67
CA SER A 13 -31.13 3.10 6.46
C SER A 13 -30.46 2.18 5.43
N PHE A 14 -30.41 2.60 4.15
CA PHE A 14 -29.56 1.99 3.16
C PHE A 14 -28.12 2.40 3.52
N ALA A 15 -27.39 1.49 4.18
CA ALA A 15 -25.94 1.59 4.22
C ALA A 15 -25.44 1.40 2.78
N ALA A 16 -25.06 2.49 2.13
CA ALA A 16 -24.34 2.44 0.87
C ALA A 16 -23.01 1.73 1.18
N ALA A 17 -22.85 0.51 0.65
CA ALA A 17 -21.55 -0.13 0.60
C ALA A 17 -20.64 0.82 -0.17
N ALA A 18 -19.65 1.40 0.50
CA ALA A 18 -18.61 2.19 -0.14
C ALA A 18 -17.89 1.24 -1.09
N THR A 19 -18.17 1.37 -2.39
CA THR A 19 -17.33 0.77 -3.44
C THR A 19 -15.97 1.43 -3.30
N SER A 20 -15.03 0.72 -2.69
CA SER A 20 -13.63 1.12 -2.66
C SER A 20 -13.18 1.35 -4.09
N SER A 21 -13.04 2.61 -4.49
CA SER A 21 -12.54 2.94 -5.81
C SER A 21 -11.10 2.45 -5.92
N LEU A 22 -10.79 1.71 -7.00
CA LEU A 22 -9.44 1.24 -7.27
C LEU A 22 -8.49 2.45 -7.33
N ILE A 23 -7.38 2.37 -6.61
CA ILE A 23 -6.32 3.36 -6.71
C ILE A 23 -5.56 3.10 -8.01
N GLU A 24 -5.49 4.11 -8.87
CA GLU A 24 -4.74 4.01 -10.11
C GLU A 24 -3.23 4.08 -9.82
N MET A 25 -2.53 3.01 -10.17
CA MET A 25 -1.08 2.90 -9.94
C MET A 25 -0.44 1.93 -10.94
N SER A 26 0.88 1.95 -11.05
CA SER A 26 1.68 0.95 -11.77
C SER A 26 2.12 -0.19 -10.84
N PRO A 27 2.52 -1.36 -11.38
CA PRO A 27 3.13 -2.40 -10.57
C PRO A 27 4.45 -1.91 -9.92
N PRO A 28 4.74 -2.32 -8.66
CA PRO A 28 5.96 -1.92 -7.95
C PRO A 28 7.23 -2.54 -8.52
N MET A 29 7.13 -3.48 -9.42
CA MET A 29 8.26 -4.11 -10.11
C MET A 29 7.86 -4.61 -11.50
N ARG A 30 8.84 -4.76 -12.40
CA ARG A 30 8.61 -5.28 -13.76
C ARG A 30 8.42 -6.79 -13.72
N GLY A 31 7.58 -7.30 -14.61
CA GLY A 31 7.35 -8.75 -14.74
C GLY A 31 6.44 -9.32 -13.66
N LEU A 32 5.88 -8.51 -12.77
CA LEU A 32 4.91 -8.96 -11.78
C LEU A 32 3.70 -9.59 -12.47
N THR A 33 3.32 -10.80 -12.05
CA THR A 33 2.19 -11.55 -12.60
C THR A 33 1.11 -11.75 -11.57
N LEU A 34 -0.10 -12.11 -12.02
CA LEU A 34 -1.20 -12.40 -11.08
C LEU A 34 -0.94 -13.65 -10.24
N GLU A 35 -0.09 -14.57 -10.71
CA GLU A 35 0.24 -15.81 -10.00
C GLU A 35 1.12 -15.56 -8.78
N THR A 36 1.90 -14.46 -8.77
CA THR A 36 2.73 -14.06 -7.64
C THR A 36 2.02 -13.16 -6.63
N LEU A 37 0.83 -12.66 -6.99
CA LEU A 37 0.03 -11.85 -6.08
C LEU A 37 -0.93 -12.72 -5.27
N ARG A 38 -0.87 -12.58 -3.95
CA ARG A 38 -1.82 -13.20 -3.02
C ARG A 38 -2.51 -12.11 -2.22
N ASP A 39 -3.81 -12.28 -2.02
CA ASP A 39 -4.55 -11.47 -1.06
C ASP A 39 -4.21 -11.94 0.35
N MET A 40 -3.53 -11.09 1.11
CA MET A 40 -3.10 -11.36 2.48
C MET A 40 -3.34 -10.16 3.41
N PHE A 41 -4.15 -9.21 2.95
CA PHE A 41 -4.42 -7.97 3.68
C PHE A 41 -5.01 -8.22 5.07
N GLU A 42 -5.96 -9.15 5.17
CA GLU A 42 -6.61 -9.53 6.44
C GLU A 42 -5.90 -10.70 7.17
N GLU A 43 -4.81 -11.25 6.61
CA GLU A 43 -4.07 -12.32 7.29
C GLU A 43 -3.47 -11.81 8.60
N VAL A 44 -3.50 -12.66 9.65
CA VAL A 44 -2.97 -12.28 10.96
C VAL A 44 -1.50 -12.67 11.05
N HIS A 45 -0.64 -11.68 11.18
CA HIS A 45 0.79 -11.84 11.38
C HIS A 45 1.16 -11.36 12.80
N SER A 46 1.73 -12.25 13.62
CA SER A 46 2.16 -11.92 15.00
C SER A 46 1.07 -11.26 15.86
N GLY A 47 -0.20 -11.65 15.65
CA GLY A 47 -1.34 -11.17 16.43
C GLY A 47 -1.97 -9.87 15.93
N HIS A 48 -1.53 -9.35 14.77
CA HIS A 48 -2.11 -8.15 14.13
C HIS A 48 -2.44 -8.44 12.67
N PRO A 49 -3.50 -7.81 12.10
CA PRO A 49 -3.74 -7.86 10.67
C PRO A 49 -2.52 -7.38 9.90
N HIS A 50 -2.23 -8.02 8.77
CA HIS A 50 -1.05 -7.72 7.95
C HIS A 50 -1.12 -6.33 7.31
N HIS A 51 -2.31 -5.95 6.82
CA HIS A 51 -2.61 -4.66 6.18
C HIS A 51 -1.64 -4.31 5.05
N ALA A 52 -1.12 -5.30 4.36
CA ALA A 52 -0.16 -5.19 3.27
C ALA A 52 -0.25 -6.39 2.33
N ILE A 53 0.55 -6.37 1.27
CA ILE A 53 0.80 -7.50 0.37
C ILE A 53 2.31 -7.75 0.36
N ASP A 54 2.70 -8.99 0.64
CA ASP A 54 4.08 -9.44 0.48
C ASP A 54 4.26 -10.02 -0.91
N ILE A 55 5.21 -9.47 -1.67
CA ILE A 55 5.53 -9.86 -3.04
C ILE A 55 6.89 -10.54 -3.04
N PRO A 56 6.95 -11.88 -3.12
CA PRO A 56 8.20 -12.62 -3.14
C PRO A 56 8.98 -12.32 -4.41
N GLU A 57 10.23 -11.88 -4.25
CA GLU A 57 11.17 -11.60 -5.33
C GLU A 57 12.62 -11.75 -4.83
N PRO A 58 13.58 -12.09 -5.68
CA PRO A 58 14.99 -12.17 -5.28
C PRO A 58 15.52 -10.86 -4.73
N THR A 59 16.42 -10.94 -3.75
CA THR A 59 17.18 -9.78 -3.26
C THR A 59 17.85 -9.05 -4.43
N GLY A 60 17.76 -7.71 -4.42
CA GLY A 60 18.29 -6.86 -5.47
C GLY A 60 17.34 -6.60 -6.64
N THR A 61 16.15 -7.23 -6.67
CA THR A 61 15.12 -6.88 -7.67
C THR A 61 14.71 -5.42 -7.54
N PRO A 62 14.73 -4.61 -8.65
CA PRO A 62 14.41 -3.21 -8.58
C PRO A 62 12.96 -2.94 -8.17
N VAL A 63 12.77 -2.16 -7.11
CA VAL A 63 11.48 -1.65 -6.63
C VAL A 63 11.23 -0.26 -7.22
N ARG A 64 10.02 -0.04 -7.69
CA ARG A 64 9.63 1.18 -8.42
C ARG A 64 8.51 1.93 -7.70
N ALA A 65 8.53 3.25 -7.85
CA ALA A 65 7.41 4.11 -7.46
C ALA A 65 6.15 3.71 -8.24
N VAL A 66 5.08 3.39 -7.55
CA VAL A 66 3.81 2.94 -8.16
C VAL A 66 2.97 4.10 -8.70
N VAL A 67 3.26 5.32 -8.25
CA VAL A 67 2.66 6.60 -8.67
C VAL A 67 3.74 7.68 -8.72
N PRO A 68 3.51 8.81 -9.41
CA PRO A 68 4.34 10.00 -9.22
C PRO A 68 4.09 10.59 -7.83
N GLY A 69 5.13 11.17 -7.22
CA GLY A 69 4.97 11.71 -5.87
C GLY A 69 6.26 12.19 -5.24
N THR A 70 6.25 12.31 -3.91
CA THR A 70 7.38 12.80 -3.12
C THR A 70 7.81 11.77 -2.08
N ILE A 71 9.11 11.47 -2.02
CA ILE A 71 9.69 10.64 -0.96
C ILE A 71 9.57 11.42 0.36
N ARG A 72 8.61 11.03 1.16
CA ARG A 72 8.32 11.76 2.40
C ARG A 72 9.24 11.36 3.53
N LYS A 73 9.59 10.06 3.60
CA LYS A 73 10.48 9.54 4.64
C LYS A 73 11.27 8.34 4.13
N LEU A 74 12.55 8.29 4.47
CA LEU A 74 13.40 7.11 4.44
C LEU A 74 13.67 6.73 5.89
N PHE A 75 13.29 5.50 6.26
CA PHE A 75 13.33 5.14 7.67
C PHE A 75 13.87 3.72 7.87
N LEU A 76 14.72 3.54 8.86
CA LEU A 76 15.17 2.24 9.31
C LEU A 76 14.45 1.87 10.60
N SER A 77 13.59 0.87 10.53
CA SER A 77 12.86 0.38 11.70
C SER A 77 13.22 -1.06 12.04
N LYS A 78 13.01 -1.46 13.29
CA LYS A 78 13.24 -2.85 13.71
C LYS A 78 12.31 -3.83 12.96
N PRO A 79 10.99 -3.57 12.79
CA PRO A 79 10.14 -4.48 12.03
C PRO A 79 10.34 -4.35 10.52
N GLY A 80 10.27 -3.16 9.95
CA GLY A 80 10.24 -2.96 8.49
C GLY A 80 11.61 -2.95 7.81
N GLY A 81 12.72 -2.90 8.56
CA GLY A 81 14.04 -2.72 7.98
C GLY A 81 14.17 -1.38 7.27
N ASN A 82 14.84 -1.36 6.11
CA ASN A 82 14.90 -0.18 5.25
C ASN A 82 13.54 0.05 4.60
N THR A 83 12.95 1.23 4.81
CA THR A 83 11.59 1.55 4.37
C THR A 83 11.51 2.88 3.64
N ILE A 84 10.57 2.97 2.70
CA ILE A 84 10.24 4.19 1.97
C ILE A 84 8.78 4.53 2.21
N TYR A 85 8.50 5.80 2.49
CA TYR A 85 7.16 6.39 2.52
C TYR A 85 7.07 7.40 1.37
N LEU A 86 6.33 7.03 0.32
CA LEU A 86 6.07 7.85 -0.85
C LEU A 86 4.65 8.43 -0.72
N PHE A 87 4.52 9.75 -0.74
CA PHE A 87 3.22 10.41 -0.84
C PHE A 87 2.90 10.70 -2.30
N ASP A 88 1.66 10.44 -2.72
CA ASP A 88 1.18 10.87 -4.02
C ASP A 88 1.17 12.40 -4.14
N GLU A 89 0.97 12.91 -5.35
CA GLU A 89 0.98 14.36 -5.62
C GLU A 89 -0.14 15.12 -4.90
N MET A 90 -1.28 14.46 -4.65
CA MET A 90 -2.41 15.04 -3.92
C MET A 90 -2.23 14.95 -2.41
N GLY A 91 -1.27 14.16 -1.93
CA GLY A 91 -1.11 13.85 -0.52
C GLY A 91 -2.34 13.13 0.06
N ALA A 92 -3.05 12.36 -0.76
CA ALA A 92 -4.18 11.57 -0.32
C ALA A 92 -3.73 10.24 0.26
N TYR A 93 -2.70 9.64 -0.33
CA TYR A 93 -2.19 8.32 0.04
C TYR A 93 -0.70 8.33 0.31
N CYS A 94 -0.31 7.45 1.23
CA CYS A 94 1.07 7.06 1.48
C CYS A 94 1.28 5.63 0.98
N TYR A 95 2.26 5.44 0.12
CA TYR A 95 2.71 4.14 -0.37
C TYR A 95 3.96 3.73 0.40
N TYR A 96 3.86 2.62 1.09
CA TYR A 96 4.88 2.10 1.97
C TYR A 96 5.57 0.89 1.36
N TYR A 97 6.90 0.93 1.33
CA TYR A 97 7.76 -0.13 0.83
C TYR A 97 8.71 -0.54 1.95
N ALA A 98 8.75 -1.82 2.31
CA ALA A 98 9.58 -2.31 3.40
C ALA A 98 10.43 -3.52 3.04
N HIS A 99 11.28 -3.93 3.98
CA HIS A 99 12.27 -5.00 3.89
C HIS A 99 13.31 -4.79 2.79
N LEU A 100 13.51 -3.55 2.35
CA LEU A 100 14.41 -3.24 1.26
C LEU A 100 15.87 -3.56 1.61
N ASP A 101 16.63 -4.09 0.64
CA ASP A 101 18.08 -4.25 0.75
C ASP A 101 18.76 -2.89 0.83
N GLY A 102 18.27 -1.94 0.04
CA GLY A 102 18.73 -0.56 0.04
C GLY A 102 17.90 0.36 -0.83
N TYR A 103 18.23 1.64 -0.77
CA TYR A 103 17.61 2.68 -1.56
C TYR A 103 18.31 2.87 -2.90
N ALA A 104 17.59 3.38 -3.91
CA ALA A 104 18.19 3.79 -5.16
C ALA A 104 19.25 4.89 -4.93
N LYS A 105 20.32 4.86 -5.74
CA LYS A 105 21.40 5.84 -5.62
C LYS A 105 20.87 7.27 -5.77
N GLY A 106 21.16 8.11 -4.79
CA GLY A 106 20.73 9.51 -4.78
C GLY A 106 19.30 9.75 -4.29
N LEU A 107 18.55 8.70 -3.95
CA LEU A 107 17.23 8.87 -3.34
C LEU A 107 17.35 9.58 -1.99
N HIS A 108 16.54 10.59 -1.75
CA HIS A 108 16.52 11.35 -0.49
C HIS A 108 15.11 11.86 -0.15
N GLU A 109 14.89 12.18 1.10
CA GLU A 109 13.65 12.80 1.58
C GLU A 109 13.42 14.14 0.88
N GLY A 110 12.17 14.42 0.50
CA GLY A 110 11.78 15.59 -0.28
C GLY A 110 11.96 15.44 -1.79
N MET A 111 12.61 14.37 -2.27
CA MET A 111 12.77 14.15 -3.71
C MET A 111 11.43 13.80 -4.37
N ARG A 112 11.12 14.46 -5.49
CA ARG A 112 10.04 14.05 -6.38
C ARG A 112 10.50 12.90 -7.26
N VAL A 113 9.62 11.92 -7.42
CA VAL A 113 9.85 10.77 -8.28
C VAL A 113 8.69 10.60 -9.25
N GLU A 114 9.02 10.17 -10.45
CA GLU A 114 8.03 9.84 -11.46
C GLU A 114 7.53 8.41 -11.27
N ASN A 115 6.33 8.12 -11.78
CA ASN A 115 5.81 6.77 -11.84
C ASN A 115 6.80 5.83 -12.54
N GLY A 116 7.08 4.67 -11.94
CA GLY A 116 8.03 3.68 -12.47
C GLY A 116 9.51 3.97 -12.20
N ALA A 117 9.87 5.11 -11.58
CA ALA A 117 11.24 5.38 -11.15
C ALA A 117 11.71 4.32 -10.15
N ILE A 118 12.96 3.85 -10.27
CA ILE A 118 13.54 2.94 -9.28
C ILE A 118 13.78 3.71 -7.98
N VAL A 119 13.19 3.22 -6.89
CA VAL A 119 13.31 3.84 -5.56
C VAL A 119 14.12 2.99 -4.58
N GLY A 120 14.24 1.68 -4.82
CA GLY A 120 15.01 0.78 -3.97
C GLY A 120 15.12 -0.61 -4.57
N PHE A 121 15.52 -1.56 -3.75
CA PHE A 121 15.74 -2.95 -4.15
C PHE A 121 15.14 -3.89 -3.11
N VAL A 122 14.53 -4.98 -3.56
CA VAL A 122 14.00 -6.03 -2.70
C VAL A 122 15.10 -6.58 -1.80
N GLY A 123 14.78 -6.84 -0.55
CA GLY A 123 15.67 -7.44 0.42
C GLY A 123 14.93 -8.30 1.44
N SER A 124 15.53 -8.40 2.61
CA SER A 124 14.98 -9.09 3.79
C SER A 124 15.38 -8.39 5.08
N THR A 125 15.55 -7.07 5.03
CA THR A 125 15.92 -6.29 6.23
C THR A 125 14.77 -6.21 7.22
N GLY A 126 15.06 -5.86 8.47
CA GLY A 126 14.07 -5.81 9.54
C GLY A 126 13.78 -7.21 10.12
N ASN A 127 12.52 -7.58 10.20
CA ASN A 127 12.07 -8.88 10.72
C ASN A 127 11.74 -9.91 9.64
N ALA A 128 11.99 -9.62 8.36
CA ALA A 128 11.79 -10.59 7.28
C ALA A 128 12.77 -11.76 7.36
N ASP A 129 12.33 -12.97 6.97
CA ASP A 129 13.20 -14.13 6.89
C ASP A 129 14.24 -13.96 5.77
N PRO A 130 15.55 -14.00 6.06
CA PRO A 130 16.60 -13.88 5.04
C PRO A 130 16.51 -14.91 3.90
N ARG A 131 15.82 -16.04 4.14
CA ARG A 131 15.61 -17.10 3.15
C ARG A 131 14.40 -16.88 2.27
N ALA A 132 13.57 -15.88 2.58
CA ALA A 132 12.35 -15.54 1.86
C ALA A 132 12.31 -14.02 1.58
N PRO A 133 13.22 -13.47 0.77
CA PRO A 133 13.21 -12.06 0.43
C PRO A 133 11.92 -11.68 -0.30
N HIS A 134 11.37 -10.53 0.05
CA HIS A 134 10.11 -10.04 -0.52
C HIS A 134 10.01 -8.52 -0.38
N LEU A 135 9.17 -7.91 -1.19
CA LEU A 135 8.69 -6.56 -0.95
C LEU A 135 7.43 -6.63 -0.10
N HIS A 136 7.45 -6.04 1.09
CA HIS A 136 6.24 -5.74 1.86
C HIS A 136 5.71 -4.38 1.38
N PHE A 137 4.50 -4.38 0.79
CA PHE A 137 3.89 -3.21 0.17
C PHE A 137 2.53 -2.91 0.82
N ALA A 138 2.38 -1.68 1.32
CA ALA A 138 1.13 -1.22 1.93
C ALA A 138 0.73 0.15 1.38
N ILE A 139 -0.57 0.46 1.51
CA ILE A 139 -1.15 1.76 1.18
C ILE A 139 -1.89 2.27 2.41
N PHE A 140 -1.71 3.56 2.73
CA PHE A 140 -2.43 4.22 3.80
C PHE A 140 -3.12 5.47 3.26
N GLU A 141 -4.41 5.62 3.52
CA GLU A 141 -5.11 6.89 3.33
C GLU A 141 -4.64 7.85 4.42
N LEU A 142 -4.18 9.04 4.01
CA LEU A 142 -3.61 10.02 4.92
C LEU A 142 -4.69 10.90 5.54
N GLY A 143 -4.63 11.07 6.86
CA GLY A 143 -5.43 12.05 7.58
C GLY A 143 -5.07 13.49 7.20
N PRO A 144 -5.81 14.48 7.71
CA PRO A 144 -5.60 15.90 7.39
C PRO A 144 -4.20 16.41 7.75
N GLU A 145 -3.60 15.88 8.80
CA GLU A 145 -2.25 16.26 9.28
C GLU A 145 -1.10 15.74 8.41
N LYS A 146 -1.39 14.84 7.47
CA LYS A 146 -0.41 14.24 6.54
C LYS A 146 0.84 13.70 7.25
N LEU A 147 0.62 13.00 8.36
CA LEU A 147 1.72 12.38 9.13
C LEU A 147 2.17 11.09 8.44
N TRP A 148 3.47 10.98 8.14
CA TRP A 148 4.00 9.83 7.40
C TRP A 148 3.90 8.50 8.18
N TRP A 149 3.77 8.55 9.49
CA TRP A 149 3.65 7.37 10.38
C TRP A 149 2.20 7.04 10.77
N GLN A 150 1.21 7.73 10.20
CA GLN A 150 -0.19 7.57 10.58
C GLN A 150 -1.10 7.65 9.34
N GLY A 151 -1.97 6.67 9.21
CA GLY A 151 -2.97 6.62 8.14
C GLY A 151 -3.91 5.44 8.36
N THR A 152 -4.98 5.40 7.59
CA THR A 152 -5.91 4.26 7.55
C THR A 152 -5.43 3.26 6.50
N PRO A 153 -5.19 1.99 6.85
CA PRO A 153 -4.79 0.99 5.87
C PRO A 153 -5.84 0.82 4.78
N VAL A 154 -5.38 0.74 3.53
CA VAL A 154 -6.21 0.46 2.35
C VAL A 154 -5.67 -0.80 1.69
N ASP A 155 -6.57 -1.74 1.37
CA ASP A 155 -6.17 -2.99 0.72
C ASP A 155 -5.52 -2.71 -0.65
N PRO A 156 -4.22 -3.04 -0.83
CA PRO A 156 -3.53 -2.81 -2.11
C PRO A 156 -3.88 -3.86 -3.16
N TYR A 157 -4.41 -5.04 -2.77
CA TYR A 157 -4.56 -6.18 -3.66
C TYR A 157 -5.43 -5.91 -4.89
N PRO A 158 -6.65 -5.33 -4.80
CA PRO A 158 -7.47 -5.04 -5.96
C PRO A 158 -6.78 -4.09 -6.94
N SER A 159 -6.09 -3.07 -6.42
CA SER A 159 -5.37 -2.07 -7.23
C SER A 159 -4.13 -2.66 -7.90
N LEU A 160 -3.38 -3.55 -7.21
CA LEU A 160 -2.26 -4.30 -7.78
C LEU A 160 -2.71 -5.22 -8.90
N VAL A 161 -3.80 -5.97 -8.72
CA VAL A 161 -4.39 -6.83 -9.75
C VAL A 161 -4.74 -6.01 -11.00
N ALA A 162 -5.39 -4.86 -10.82
CA ALA A 162 -5.72 -3.97 -11.92
C ALA A 162 -4.47 -3.41 -12.62
N ALA A 163 -3.45 -3.02 -11.86
CA ALA A 163 -2.17 -2.53 -12.38
C ALA A 163 -1.45 -3.59 -13.24
N VAL A 164 -1.37 -4.82 -12.76
CA VAL A 164 -0.74 -5.94 -13.49
C VAL A 164 -1.48 -6.28 -14.78
N LYS A 165 -2.83 -6.24 -14.77
CA LYS A 165 -3.65 -6.44 -15.97
C LYS A 165 -3.41 -5.36 -17.03
N ARG A 166 -3.20 -4.10 -16.63
CA ARG A 166 -2.93 -2.99 -17.56
C ARG A 166 -1.51 -3.00 -18.13
N ALA A 167 -0.55 -3.62 -17.44
CA ALA A 167 0.86 -3.66 -17.85
C ALA A 167 1.17 -4.74 -18.90
N LYS A 168 0.20 -5.60 -19.23
CA LYS A 168 0.25 -6.62 -20.31
C LYS A 168 -0.10 -6.01 -21.65
#